data_4be81f8029cd16987112dde524f09c67
#
_entry.id   4be81f8029cd16987112dde524f09c67
#
_cell.length_a   1.000
_cell.length_b   1.000
_cell.length_c   1.000
_cell.angle_alpha   90.00
_cell.angle_beta   90.00
_cell.angle_gamma   90.00
#
_symmetry.space_group_name_H-M   'P 1'
#
loop_
_entity.id
_entity.type
_entity.pdbx_description
1 polymer ?
#
loop_
_entity_poly.entity_id
_entity_poly.type
_entity_poly.pdbx_seq_one_letter_code
_entity_poly.pdbx_strand_id
1 'polypeptide(L)'
;IKLDELTQLFNVFKGEMSFVGPRPNVERETNLYSNKEKELLKVKPGITDFASIVFSDESEILKDHQNPDIAYNQLIRPRKNFLALTYIKNKSIILDLKIILLTIFAFVNKRKTLSLIVRILRSYETPEEIIEMARRNNKLNPMAPPGLKDIIYSREI
;
A
#
# COMPACT_ATOMS: atom_id res chain seq x y z
N ILE A 1 -18.02 12.36 -4.28
CA ILE A 1 -16.86 12.34 -5.20
C ILE A 1 -15.93 13.41 -4.68
N LYS A 2 -14.77 13.00 -4.15
CA LYS A 2 -13.76 13.97 -3.72
C LYS A 2 -13.13 14.56 -4.98
N LEU A 3 -13.02 15.88 -5.04
CA LEU A 3 -12.39 16.59 -6.17
C LEU A 3 -10.98 16.07 -6.48
N ASP A 4 -10.29 15.58 -5.45
CA ASP A 4 -8.95 14.98 -5.55
C ASP A 4 -8.93 13.70 -6.44
N GLU A 5 -10.02 12.95 -6.50
CA GLU A 5 -10.12 11.76 -7.35
C GLU A 5 -10.27 12.11 -8.83
N LEU A 6 -10.91 13.24 -9.14
CA LEU A 6 -11.02 13.73 -10.53
C LEU A 6 -9.66 14.22 -11.06
N THR A 7 -8.85 14.87 -10.21
CA THR A 7 -7.50 15.29 -10.60
C THR A 7 -6.59 14.10 -10.87
N GLN A 8 -6.72 13.00 -10.12
CA GLN A 8 -5.97 11.77 -10.37
C GLN A 8 -6.34 11.13 -11.71
N LEU A 9 -7.63 11.10 -12.09
CA LEU A 9 -8.06 10.64 -13.40
C LEU A 9 -7.46 11.49 -14.54
N PHE A 10 -7.38 12.81 -14.36
CA PHE A 10 -6.76 13.70 -15.33
C PHE A 10 -5.25 13.40 -15.48
N ASN A 11 -4.55 13.09 -14.41
CA ASN A 11 -3.15 12.67 -14.43
C ASN A 11 -2.95 11.32 -15.14
N VAL A 12 -3.93 10.41 -15.05
CA VAL A 12 -3.91 9.18 -15.85
C VAL A 12 -4.03 9.48 -17.35
N PHE A 13 -4.96 10.35 -17.73
CA PHE A 13 -5.09 10.79 -19.15
C PHE A 13 -3.82 11.44 -19.67
N LYS A 14 -3.13 12.24 -18.86
CA LYS A 14 -1.83 12.83 -19.22
C LYS A 14 -0.69 11.81 -19.27
N GLY A 15 -0.90 10.58 -18.80
CA GLY A 15 0.14 9.57 -18.70
C GLY A 15 1.12 9.76 -17.53
N GLU A 16 0.82 10.66 -16.59
CA GLU A 16 1.62 10.92 -15.38
C GLU A 16 1.34 9.86 -14.29
N MET A 17 0.13 9.28 -14.28
CA MET A 17 -0.30 8.22 -13.38
C MET A 17 -0.81 7.00 -14.16
N SER A 18 -0.94 5.88 -13.45
CA SER A 18 -1.61 4.65 -13.89
C SER A 18 -2.91 4.44 -13.11
N PHE A 19 -3.83 3.62 -13.60
CA PHE A 19 -4.97 3.16 -12.78
C PHE A 19 -4.49 2.33 -11.60
N VAL A 20 -3.55 1.42 -11.83
CA VAL A 20 -3.01 0.53 -10.80
C VAL A 20 -1.51 0.79 -10.62
N GLY A 21 -1.09 0.95 -9.39
CA GLY A 21 0.30 1.18 -9.02
C GLY A 21 0.44 1.67 -7.59
N PRO A 22 1.67 1.70 -7.06
CA PRO A 22 1.95 2.28 -5.75
C PRO A 22 1.39 3.69 -5.65
N ARG A 23 0.80 4.02 -4.51
CA ARG A 23 0.29 5.38 -4.31
C ARG A 23 1.43 6.38 -4.23
N PRO A 24 1.31 7.58 -4.83
CA PRO A 24 2.37 8.59 -4.74
C PRO A 24 2.53 9.02 -3.28
N ASN A 25 3.77 8.99 -2.80
CA ASN A 25 4.13 9.49 -1.48
C ASN A 25 4.75 10.88 -1.61
N VAL A 26 4.58 11.69 -0.58
CA VAL A 26 5.21 13.01 -0.52
C VAL A 26 6.72 12.89 -0.36
N GLU A 27 7.48 13.87 -0.84
CA GLU A 27 8.95 13.88 -0.83
C GLU A 27 9.51 13.62 0.59
N ARG A 28 8.89 14.16 1.61
CA ARG A 28 9.26 13.95 3.01
C ARG A 28 9.28 12.47 3.41
N GLU A 29 8.40 11.64 2.86
CA GLU A 29 8.35 10.20 3.10
C GLU A 29 9.35 9.44 2.23
N THR A 30 9.50 9.85 0.96
CA THR A 30 10.41 9.17 0.03
C THR A 30 11.88 9.39 0.37
N ASN A 31 12.22 10.47 1.07
CA ASN A 31 13.56 10.72 1.60
C ASN A 31 13.97 9.70 2.66
N LEU A 32 13.00 9.08 3.34
CA LEU A 32 13.23 8.01 4.33
C LEU A 32 13.31 6.61 3.70
N TYR A 33 13.20 6.50 2.37
CA TYR A 33 13.16 5.20 1.70
C TYR A 33 14.50 4.50 1.72
N SER A 34 14.47 3.22 2.11
CA SER A 34 15.56 2.28 1.90
C SER A 34 15.85 2.10 0.40
N ASN A 35 16.99 1.52 0.06
CA ASN A 35 17.30 1.19 -1.34
C ASN A 35 16.25 0.26 -1.96
N LYS A 36 15.64 -0.63 -1.18
CA LYS A 36 14.57 -1.51 -1.64
C LYS A 36 13.27 -0.77 -1.86
N GLU A 37 12.92 0.17 -1.00
CA GLU A 37 11.74 1.02 -1.15
C GLU A 37 11.85 1.98 -2.34
N LYS A 38 13.05 2.42 -2.71
CA LYS A 38 13.29 3.25 -3.90
C LYS A 38 12.87 2.58 -5.21
N GLU A 39 12.72 1.25 -5.25
CA GLU A 39 12.13 0.56 -6.41
C GLU A 39 10.70 1.03 -6.70
N LEU A 40 9.96 1.47 -5.67
CA LEU A 40 8.61 2.02 -5.82
C LEU A 40 8.58 3.29 -6.67
N LEU A 41 9.67 4.06 -6.69
CA LEU A 41 9.79 5.31 -7.44
C LEU A 41 10.09 5.09 -8.93
N LYS A 42 10.43 3.87 -9.33
CA LYS A 42 10.74 3.52 -10.73
C LYS A 42 9.48 3.24 -11.57
N VAL A 43 8.31 3.15 -10.94
CA VAL A 43 7.03 2.90 -11.63
C VAL A 43 6.11 4.10 -11.50
N LYS A 44 5.20 4.25 -12.46
CA LYS A 44 4.18 5.30 -12.37
C LYS A 44 3.29 5.05 -11.15
N PRO A 45 2.97 6.10 -10.37
CA PRO A 45 2.03 5.99 -9.28
C PRO A 45 0.63 5.60 -9.80
N GLY A 46 -0.14 4.90 -8.96
CA GLY A 46 -1.49 4.46 -9.30
C GLY A 46 -2.58 5.11 -8.46
N ILE A 47 -3.81 5.05 -8.95
CA ILE A 47 -5.02 5.43 -8.20
C ILE A 47 -5.30 4.38 -7.13
N THR A 48 -5.12 3.10 -7.46
CA THR A 48 -5.36 1.97 -6.57
C THR A 48 -4.24 0.94 -6.62
N ASP A 49 -4.12 0.17 -5.55
CA ASP A 49 -3.22 -0.98 -5.41
C ASP A 49 -3.71 -1.90 -4.28
N PHE A 50 -2.99 -2.98 -3.97
CA PHE A 50 -3.29 -3.83 -2.82
C PHE A 50 -3.32 -3.05 -1.50
N ALA A 51 -2.37 -2.13 -1.32
CA ALA A 51 -2.24 -1.37 -0.09
C ALA A 51 -3.42 -0.42 0.14
N SER A 52 -3.92 0.23 -0.90
CA SER A 52 -5.10 1.10 -0.85
C SER A 52 -6.35 0.35 -0.39
N ILE A 53 -6.52 -0.90 -0.82
CA ILE A 53 -7.65 -1.73 -0.41
C ILE A 53 -7.47 -2.22 1.03
N VAL A 54 -6.30 -2.78 1.36
CA VAL A 54 -6.00 -3.36 2.68
C VAL A 54 -6.04 -2.31 3.78
N PHE A 55 -5.54 -1.10 3.52
CA PHE A 55 -5.44 0.02 4.47
C PHE A 55 -6.44 1.15 4.17
N SER A 56 -7.61 0.84 3.63
CA SER A 56 -8.65 1.85 3.40
C SER A 56 -9.15 2.54 4.68
N ASP A 57 -8.83 1.98 5.85
CA ASP A 57 -9.10 2.46 7.20
C ASP A 57 -7.86 3.09 7.89
N GLU A 58 -6.87 3.54 7.13
CA GLU A 58 -5.62 4.10 7.66
C GLU A 58 -5.84 5.21 8.70
N SER A 59 -6.75 6.12 8.41
CA SER A 59 -7.09 7.23 9.33
C SER A 59 -7.63 6.72 10.67
N GLU A 60 -8.39 5.62 10.66
CA GLU A 60 -8.92 5.00 11.88
C GLU A 60 -7.80 4.34 12.70
N ILE A 61 -6.82 3.71 12.02
CA ILE A 61 -5.68 3.09 12.68
C ILE A 61 -4.83 4.14 13.40
N LEU A 62 -4.65 5.31 12.79
CA LEU A 62 -3.73 6.34 13.26
C LEU A 62 -4.33 7.30 14.29
N LYS A 63 -5.67 7.41 14.37
CA LYS A 63 -6.36 8.45 15.17
C LYS A 63 -6.04 8.42 16.66
N ASP A 64 -5.83 7.23 17.23
CA ASP A 64 -5.64 7.05 18.66
C ASP A 64 -4.16 7.06 19.09
N HIS A 65 -3.23 7.30 18.14
CA HIS A 65 -1.81 7.38 18.41
C HIS A 65 -1.37 8.81 18.77
N GLN A 66 -0.56 8.96 19.80
CA GLN A 66 -0.02 10.27 20.23
C GLN A 66 0.82 10.93 19.14
N ASN A 67 1.57 10.14 18.38
CA ASN A 67 2.33 10.59 17.21
C ASN A 67 1.92 9.81 15.97
N PRO A 68 0.94 10.30 15.20
CA PRO A 68 0.45 9.63 14.00
C PRO A 68 1.54 9.40 12.94
N ASP A 69 2.52 10.29 12.84
CA ASP A 69 3.63 10.19 11.90
C ASP A 69 4.54 9.00 12.20
N ILE A 70 4.90 8.81 13.46
CA ILE A 70 5.71 7.65 13.89
C ILE A 70 4.88 6.37 13.75
N ALA A 71 3.62 6.38 14.19
CA ALA A 71 2.71 5.26 14.03
C ALA A 71 2.55 4.85 12.55
N TYR A 72 2.41 5.81 11.64
CA TYR A 72 2.39 5.55 10.20
C TYR A 72 3.65 4.82 9.75
N ASN A 73 4.83 5.33 10.13
CA ASN A 73 6.11 4.74 9.73
C ASN A 73 6.38 3.36 10.33
N GLN A 74 5.74 3.01 11.44
CA GLN A 74 5.88 1.70 12.11
C GLN A 74 4.81 0.69 11.67
N LEU A 75 3.57 1.13 11.53
CA LEU A 75 2.41 0.25 11.37
C LEU A 75 1.93 0.14 9.92
N ILE A 76 1.96 1.25 9.18
CA ILE A 76 1.32 1.35 7.86
C ILE A 76 2.34 1.29 6.73
N ARG A 77 3.29 2.23 6.70
CA ARG A 77 4.26 2.37 5.60
C ARG A 77 5.01 1.08 5.27
N PRO A 78 5.60 0.33 6.24
CA PRO A 78 6.34 -0.88 5.91
C PRO A 78 5.49 -1.90 5.14
N ARG A 79 4.26 -2.08 5.58
CA ARG A 79 3.31 -3.03 5.01
C ARG A 79 2.80 -2.61 3.65
N LYS A 80 2.45 -1.33 3.49
CA LYS A 80 2.10 -0.75 2.18
C LYS A 80 3.22 -0.97 1.18
N ASN A 81 4.45 -0.70 1.57
CA ASN A 81 5.60 -0.83 0.70
C ASN A 81 5.91 -2.29 0.35
N PHE A 82 5.73 -3.24 1.27
CA PHE A 82 5.81 -4.67 0.95
C PHE A 82 4.74 -5.10 -0.07
N LEU A 83 3.49 -4.67 0.11
CA LEU A 83 2.40 -4.96 -0.83
C LEU A 83 2.67 -4.36 -2.22
N ALA A 84 3.16 -3.12 -2.24
CA ALA A 84 3.50 -2.42 -3.47
C ALA A 84 4.69 -3.08 -4.20
N LEU A 85 5.73 -3.51 -3.48
CA LEU A 85 6.84 -4.27 -4.05
C LEU A 85 6.38 -5.62 -4.60
N THR A 86 5.48 -6.32 -3.91
CA THR A 86 4.87 -7.56 -4.40
C THR A 86 4.09 -7.32 -5.70
N TYR A 87 3.32 -6.22 -5.78
CA TYR A 87 2.65 -5.83 -7.01
C TYR A 87 3.65 -5.58 -8.15
N ILE A 88 4.69 -4.77 -7.92
CA ILE A 88 5.68 -4.43 -8.95
C ILE A 88 6.35 -5.68 -9.51
N LYS A 89 6.75 -6.61 -8.64
CA LYS A 89 7.39 -7.87 -9.03
C LYS A 89 6.48 -8.73 -9.94
N ASN A 90 5.17 -8.65 -9.75
CA ASN A 90 4.18 -9.50 -10.43
C ASN A 90 3.27 -8.73 -11.39
N LYS A 91 3.62 -7.48 -11.70
CA LYS A 91 2.81 -6.57 -12.53
C LYS A 91 2.44 -7.21 -13.86
N SER A 92 1.15 -7.20 -14.16
CA SER A 92 0.58 -7.63 -15.44
C SER A 92 -0.79 -7.00 -15.65
N ILE A 93 -1.24 -6.91 -16.89
CA ILE A 93 -2.57 -6.39 -17.24
C ILE A 93 -3.67 -7.17 -16.51
N ILE A 94 -3.51 -8.49 -16.39
CA ILE A 94 -4.48 -9.36 -15.69
C ILE A 94 -4.53 -9.01 -14.20
N LEU A 95 -3.39 -8.74 -13.58
CA LEU A 95 -3.34 -8.33 -12.18
C LEU A 95 -3.94 -6.95 -11.99
N ASP A 96 -3.68 -6.01 -12.89
CA ASP A 96 -4.26 -4.67 -12.87
C ASP A 96 -5.80 -4.74 -12.92
N LEU A 97 -6.36 -5.51 -13.85
CA LEU A 97 -7.81 -5.72 -13.94
C LEU A 97 -8.38 -6.35 -12.67
N LYS A 98 -7.70 -7.34 -12.08
CA LYS A 98 -8.11 -7.94 -10.80
C LYS A 98 -8.14 -6.90 -9.68
N ILE A 99 -7.11 -6.06 -9.56
CA ILE A 99 -7.03 -5.02 -8.52
C ILE A 99 -8.15 -3.98 -8.69
N ILE A 100 -8.42 -3.55 -9.92
CA ILE A 100 -9.54 -2.62 -10.21
C ILE A 100 -10.88 -3.23 -9.76
N LEU A 101 -11.16 -4.47 -10.14
CA LEU A 101 -12.38 -5.16 -9.74
C LEU A 101 -12.48 -5.34 -8.23
N LEU A 102 -11.36 -5.69 -7.56
CA LEU A 102 -11.29 -5.83 -6.11
C LEU A 102 -11.50 -4.49 -5.40
N THR A 103 -11.01 -3.38 -5.97
CA THR A 103 -11.25 -2.03 -5.44
C THR A 103 -12.74 -1.71 -5.42
N ILE A 104 -13.44 -1.97 -6.52
CA ILE A 104 -14.90 -1.77 -6.62
C ILE A 104 -15.63 -2.71 -5.65
N PHE A 105 -15.22 -3.98 -5.60
CA PHE A 105 -15.87 -4.98 -4.75
C PHE A 105 -15.64 -4.71 -3.26
N ALA A 106 -14.55 -4.02 -2.89
CA ALA A 106 -14.26 -3.65 -1.50
C ALA A 106 -15.32 -2.70 -0.91
N PHE A 107 -15.96 -1.86 -1.72
CA PHE A 107 -17.07 -1.01 -1.28
C PHE A 107 -18.32 -1.82 -0.90
N VAL A 108 -18.49 -2.99 -1.50
CA VAL A 108 -19.63 -3.89 -1.23
C VAL A 108 -19.33 -4.84 -0.08
N ASN A 109 -18.15 -5.47 -0.10
CA ASN A 109 -17.77 -6.47 0.91
C ASN A 109 -16.26 -6.51 1.13
N LYS A 110 -15.78 -5.61 1.99
CA LYS A 110 -14.35 -5.51 2.34
C LYS A 110 -13.76 -6.87 2.81
N ARG A 111 -14.49 -7.60 3.66
CA ARG A 111 -14.00 -8.88 4.23
C ARG A 111 -13.73 -9.95 3.17
N LYS A 112 -14.67 -10.10 2.22
CA LYS A 112 -14.46 -11.03 1.09
C LYS A 112 -13.34 -10.57 0.17
N THR A 113 -13.23 -9.26 -0.07
CA THR A 113 -12.14 -8.69 -0.86
C THR A 113 -10.78 -8.98 -0.25
N LEU A 114 -10.60 -8.79 1.06
CA LEU A 114 -9.36 -9.12 1.75
C LEU A 114 -9.00 -10.61 1.61
N SER A 115 -9.99 -11.51 1.71
CA SER A 115 -9.78 -12.94 1.50
C SER A 115 -9.31 -13.27 0.08
N LEU A 116 -9.82 -12.57 -0.93
CA LEU A 116 -9.37 -12.71 -2.32
C LEU A 116 -7.95 -12.16 -2.52
N ILE A 117 -7.63 -11.01 -1.92
CA ILE A 117 -6.27 -10.45 -1.93
C ILE A 117 -5.29 -11.44 -1.32
N VAL A 118 -5.59 -12.01 -0.16
CA VAL A 118 -4.76 -13.04 0.49
C VAL A 118 -4.50 -14.22 -0.43
N ARG A 119 -5.51 -14.68 -1.16
CA ARG A 119 -5.35 -15.78 -2.14
C ARG A 119 -4.40 -15.40 -3.28
N ILE A 120 -4.49 -14.16 -3.79
CA ILE A 120 -3.59 -13.67 -4.82
C ILE A 120 -2.16 -13.54 -4.27
N LEU A 121 -1.97 -12.95 -3.07
CA LEU A 121 -0.66 -12.79 -2.45
C LEU A 121 0.03 -14.14 -2.23
N ARG A 122 -0.70 -15.18 -1.82
CA ARG A 122 -0.16 -16.53 -1.69
C ARG A 122 0.36 -17.10 -3.00
N SER A 123 -0.30 -16.82 -4.11
CA SER A 123 0.17 -17.28 -5.43
C SER A 123 1.46 -16.58 -5.90
N TYR A 124 1.89 -15.53 -5.22
CA TYR A 124 3.10 -14.75 -5.53
C TYR A 124 4.24 -14.95 -4.53
N GLU A 125 4.20 -16.03 -3.75
CA GLU A 125 5.25 -16.35 -2.75
C GLU A 125 5.53 -15.17 -1.78
N THR A 126 4.48 -14.43 -1.43
CA THR A 126 4.57 -13.32 -0.47
C THR A 126 4.87 -13.89 0.93
N PRO A 127 5.74 -13.25 1.73
CA PRO A 127 5.99 -13.68 3.10
C PRO A 127 4.70 -13.82 3.93
N GLU A 128 4.59 -14.91 4.72
CA GLU A 128 3.35 -15.22 5.47
C GLU A 128 2.98 -14.08 6.44
N GLU A 129 3.96 -13.37 6.99
CA GLU A 129 3.72 -12.18 7.83
C GLU A 129 2.90 -11.11 7.11
N ILE A 130 3.19 -10.88 5.82
CA ILE A 130 2.47 -9.91 4.98
C ILE A 130 1.08 -10.45 4.61
N ILE A 131 0.96 -11.75 4.39
CA ILE A 131 -0.32 -12.41 4.12
C ILE A 131 -1.25 -12.31 5.33
N GLU A 132 -0.76 -12.65 6.51
CA GLU A 132 -1.55 -12.57 7.75
C GLU A 132 -1.96 -11.13 8.07
N MET A 133 -1.06 -10.17 7.84
CA MET A 133 -1.38 -8.75 7.97
C MET A 133 -2.49 -8.33 6.99
N ALA A 134 -2.44 -8.79 5.73
CA ALA A 134 -3.45 -8.45 4.72
C ALA A 134 -4.85 -8.99 5.05
N ARG A 135 -4.97 -10.00 5.92
CA ARG A 135 -6.25 -10.47 6.46
C ARG A 135 -6.93 -9.45 7.37
N ARG A 136 -6.15 -8.57 8.00
CA ARG A 136 -6.65 -7.55 8.94
C ARG A 136 -7.42 -8.13 10.14
N ASN A 137 -7.08 -9.34 10.57
CA ASN A 137 -7.72 -10.01 11.71
C ASN A 137 -7.11 -9.59 13.05
N ASN A 138 -5.83 -9.19 13.07
CA ASN A 138 -5.06 -8.86 14.25
C ASN A 138 -4.67 -7.37 14.26
N LYS A 139 -4.35 -6.86 15.46
CA LYS A 139 -3.74 -5.53 15.60
C LYS A 139 -2.38 -5.50 14.91
N LEU A 140 -2.03 -4.35 14.36
CA LEU A 140 -0.74 -4.13 13.73
C LEU A 140 0.33 -3.87 14.81
N ASN A 141 1.46 -4.55 14.70
CA ASN A 141 2.63 -4.34 15.53
C ASN A 141 3.68 -3.53 14.75
N PRO A 142 4.56 -2.77 15.42
CA PRO A 142 5.68 -2.10 14.75
C PRO A 142 6.51 -3.06 13.90
N MET A 143 6.89 -2.63 12.70
CA MET A 143 7.61 -3.42 11.72
C MET A 143 8.67 -2.56 11.01
N ALA A 144 9.83 -3.15 10.69
CA ALA A 144 10.85 -2.47 9.89
C ALA A 144 10.41 -2.33 8.42
N PRO A 145 10.75 -1.23 7.75
CA PRO A 145 10.51 -1.07 6.33
C PRO A 145 11.26 -2.10 5.48
N PRO A 146 10.79 -2.39 4.26
CA PRO A 146 11.49 -3.26 3.34
C PRO A 146 12.94 -2.83 3.12
N GLY A 147 13.89 -3.75 3.37
CA GLY A 147 15.32 -3.49 3.20
C GLY A 147 16.03 -2.87 4.40
N LEU A 148 15.31 -2.56 5.48
CA LEU A 148 15.88 -2.18 6.77
C LEU A 148 15.70 -3.30 7.80
N LYS A 149 16.58 -3.34 8.82
CA LYS A 149 16.47 -4.28 9.95
C LYS A 149 15.76 -3.64 11.13
N ASP A 150 15.88 -2.33 11.27
CA ASP A 150 15.41 -1.59 12.43
C ASP A 150 14.08 -0.90 12.19
N ILE A 151 13.26 -0.90 13.22
CA ILE A 151 11.98 -0.18 13.27
C ILE A 151 12.28 1.32 13.42
N ILE A 152 11.52 2.16 12.74
CA ILE A 152 11.66 3.61 12.82
C ILE A 152 11.00 4.12 14.08
N TYR A 153 11.78 4.75 14.97
CA TYR A 153 11.30 5.37 16.22
C TYR A 153 11.39 6.89 16.21
N SER A 154 12.16 7.48 15.28
CA SER A 154 12.27 8.93 15.10
C SER A 154 12.39 9.27 13.63
N ARG A 155 12.14 10.54 13.29
CA ARG A 155 12.36 11.08 11.93
C ARG A 155 13.71 11.79 11.78
N GLU A 156 14.48 11.88 12.84
CA GLU A 156 15.83 12.43 12.79
C GLU A 156 16.75 11.43 12.10
N ILE A 157 17.26 11.83 10.95
CA ILE A 157 18.33 11.16 10.18
C ILE A 157 19.62 11.91 10.44
#